data_9a127717c9135332bfd55e0541745ba9
#
_entry.id   9a127717c9135332bfd55e0541745ba9
#
_cell.length_a   1.000
_cell.length_b   1.000
_cell.length_c   1.000
_cell.angle_alpha   90.00
_cell.angle_beta   90.00
_cell.angle_gamma   90.00
#
_symmetry.space_group_name_H-M   'P 1'
#
loop_
_entity.id
_entity.type
_entity.pdbx_description
1 polymer ?
#
loop_
_entity_poly.entity_id
_entity_poly.type
_entity_poly.pdbx_seq_one_letter_code
_entity_poly.pdbx_strand_id
1 'polypeptide(L)'
;MFPMVTGFSPVAVTAAAAVSTLAGGAMALRFRDRLHYLLGFTAGVLLGVVAFDLLPEIFELARAHDFDPSSSMIALVVGFLLFHSLEKFVLVHPAQEDHYSHHHHPNVGLASAAVLAAHSAMDGVAIGIGFQVSTMVGLTVAMAVIAHDFSDGLNTVSLMLRHQNSTRRAMTMLVIDAIAPLAGVLLTLAFSIPPFQLMTYLGFFAGFLLYIGVSDILPEAHSRAGPGVALRLIALTCCGAAFVYAVVRLSA
;
A
#
# COMPACT_ATOMS: atom_id res chain seq x y z
N MET A 1 -6.61 20.69 18.76
CA MET A 1 -6.49 19.87 19.99
C MET A 1 -7.19 18.58 19.71
N PHE A 2 -6.45 17.53 19.35
CA PHE A 2 -7.02 16.23 18.97
C PHE A 2 -7.77 15.66 20.17
N PRO A 3 -9.04 15.21 19.99
CA PRO A 3 -9.65 14.41 21.04
C PRO A 3 -8.89 13.10 21.10
N MET A 4 -8.12 12.92 22.17
CA MET A 4 -7.56 11.63 22.54
C MET A 4 -8.72 10.72 22.94
N VAL A 5 -9.42 10.16 21.95
CA VAL A 5 -10.40 9.11 22.19
C VAL A 5 -9.65 7.80 22.32
N THR A 6 -9.50 7.39 23.55
CA THR A 6 -9.32 6.03 24.08
C THR A 6 -8.90 4.94 23.08
N GLY A 7 -7.59 4.58 23.09
CA GLY A 7 -7.17 3.21 22.81
C GLY A 7 -6.22 3.02 21.63
N PHE A 8 -6.33 3.74 20.51
CA PHE A 8 -5.47 3.53 19.36
C PHE A 8 -4.73 4.82 18.98
N SER A 9 -3.42 4.84 19.22
CA SER A 9 -2.54 5.89 18.70
C SER A 9 -2.22 5.60 17.21
N PRO A 10 -2.32 6.57 16.28
CA PRO A 10 -1.88 6.40 14.90
C PRO A 10 -0.47 5.80 14.81
N VAL A 11 0.44 6.24 15.67
CA VAL A 11 1.82 5.74 15.75
C VAL A 11 1.87 4.26 16.16
N ALA A 12 1.04 3.83 17.13
CA ALA A 12 1.02 2.44 17.57
C ALA A 12 0.48 1.50 16.49
N VAL A 13 -0.53 1.94 15.74
CA VAL A 13 -1.10 1.15 14.63
C VAL A 13 -0.11 1.09 13.46
N THR A 14 0.59 2.18 13.17
CA THR A 14 1.63 2.20 12.13
C THR A 14 2.84 1.33 12.50
N ALA A 15 3.12 1.13 13.79
CA ALA A 15 4.14 0.17 14.21
C ALA A 15 3.79 -1.28 13.81
N ALA A 16 2.50 -1.62 13.72
CA ALA A 16 2.09 -2.93 13.19
C ALA A 16 2.37 -3.07 11.69
N ALA A 17 2.24 -1.98 10.90
CA ALA A 17 2.65 -1.94 9.50
C ALA A 17 4.15 -2.23 9.36
N ALA A 18 5.00 -1.58 10.16
CA ALA A 18 6.44 -1.86 10.19
C ALA A 18 6.77 -3.34 10.50
N VAL A 19 6.03 -3.97 11.40
CA VAL A 19 6.19 -5.41 11.68
C VAL A 19 5.79 -6.25 10.47
N SER A 20 4.72 -5.86 9.74
CA SER A 20 4.28 -6.54 8.52
C SER A 20 5.34 -6.49 7.43
N THR A 21 5.91 -5.31 7.15
CA THR A 21 7.01 -5.10 6.21
C THR A 21 8.23 -5.97 6.55
N LEU A 22 8.66 -5.96 7.83
CA LEU A 22 9.78 -6.80 8.28
C LEU A 22 9.49 -8.29 8.13
N ALA A 23 8.26 -8.73 8.42
CA ALA A 23 7.85 -10.12 8.24
C ALA A 23 7.89 -10.53 6.76
N GLY A 24 7.40 -9.69 5.85
CA GLY A 24 7.46 -9.88 4.40
C GLY A 24 8.90 -10.06 3.91
N GLY A 25 9.79 -9.15 4.29
CA GLY A 25 11.20 -9.23 3.93
C GLY A 25 11.91 -10.48 4.50
N ALA A 26 11.60 -10.87 5.74
CA ALA A 26 12.11 -12.11 6.33
C ALA A 26 11.61 -13.35 5.57
N MET A 27 10.35 -13.35 5.15
CA MET A 27 9.75 -14.43 4.34
C MET A 27 10.36 -14.52 2.95
N ALA A 28 10.77 -13.40 2.32
CA ALA A 28 11.48 -13.39 1.04
C ALA A 28 12.78 -14.20 1.08
N LEU A 29 13.43 -14.24 2.24
CA LEU A 29 14.67 -15.02 2.43
C LEU A 29 14.41 -16.53 2.60
N ARG A 30 13.20 -16.94 3.01
CA ARG A 30 12.96 -18.31 3.48
C ARG A 30 11.88 -19.09 2.74
N PHE A 31 10.77 -18.47 2.30
CA PHE A 31 9.61 -19.18 1.77
C PHE A 31 8.98 -18.45 0.58
N ARG A 32 9.24 -18.89 -0.64
CA ARG A 32 8.71 -18.25 -1.86
C ARG A 32 7.42 -18.90 -2.40
N ASP A 33 7.14 -20.16 -2.04
CA ASP A 33 6.19 -21.00 -2.82
C ASP A 33 4.71 -20.82 -2.47
N ARG A 34 4.37 -20.20 -1.33
CA ARG A 34 2.96 -20.08 -0.87
C ARG A 34 2.47 -18.62 -0.74
N LEU A 35 3.30 -17.67 -1.09
CA LEU A 35 2.99 -16.24 -0.94
C LEU A 35 1.83 -15.78 -1.84
N HIS A 36 1.63 -16.42 -2.99
CA HIS A 36 0.56 -16.11 -3.93
C HIS A 36 -0.85 -16.16 -3.32
N TYR A 37 -1.10 -17.02 -2.33
CA TYR A 37 -2.40 -17.05 -1.63
C TYR A 37 -2.62 -15.81 -0.76
N LEU A 38 -1.58 -15.37 -0.05
CA LEU A 38 -1.63 -14.15 0.74
C LEU A 38 -1.82 -12.93 -0.17
N LEU A 39 -1.07 -12.85 -1.27
CA LEU A 39 -1.19 -11.78 -2.26
C LEU A 39 -2.62 -11.70 -2.83
N GLY A 40 -3.24 -12.85 -3.15
CA GLY A 40 -4.63 -12.88 -3.61
C GLY A 40 -5.62 -12.30 -2.59
N PHE A 41 -5.46 -12.63 -1.30
CA PHE A 41 -6.28 -12.06 -0.22
C PHE A 41 -6.01 -10.56 -0.06
N THR A 42 -4.74 -10.13 -0.05
CA THR A 42 -4.33 -8.73 0.07
C THR A 42 -4.92 -7.86 -1.05
N ALA A 43 -4.86 -8.32 -2.32
CA ALA A 43 -5.49 -7.60 -3.43
C ALA A 43 -6.99 -7.37 -3.19
N GLY A 44 -7.69 -8.36 -2.61
CA GLY A 44 -9.08 -8.22 -2.21
C GLY A 44 -9.29 -7.20 -1.09
N VAL A 45 -8.41 -7.17 -0.08
CA VAL A 45 -8.44 -6.16 1.00
C VAL A 45 -8.30 -4.77 0.42
N LEU A 46 -7.30 -4.52 -0.45
CA LEU A 46 -7.08 -3.21 -1.06
C LEU A 46 -8.30 -2.76 -1.88
N LEU A 47 -8.84 -3.65 -2.71
CA LEU A 47 -10.07 -3.37 -3.47
C LEU A 47 -11.24 -3.05 -2.55
N GLY A 48 -11.39 -3.81 -1.46
CA GLY A 48 -12.46 -3.61 -0.46
C GLY A 48 -12.34 -2.27 0.25
N VAL A 49 -11.13 -1.86 0.65
CA VAL A 49 -10.89 -0.54 1.29
C VAL A 49 -11.27 0.60 0.36
N VAL A 50 -10.86 0.53 -0.89
CA VAL A 50 -11.25 1.57 -1.86
C VAL A 50 -12.75 1.63 -2.04
N ALA A 51 -13.41 0.47 -2.26
CA ALA A 51 -14.82 0.42 -2.63
C ALA A 51 -15.80 0.64 -1.45
N PHE A 52 -15.44 0.18 -0.25
CA PHE A 52 -16.37 0.12 0.89
C PHE A 52 -16.05 1.10 2.00
N ASP A 53 -14.87 1.73 1.98
CA ASP A 53 -14.43 2.71 2.97
C ASP A 53 -14.12 4.06 2.32
N LEU A 54 -13.05 4.15 1.50
CA LEU A 54 -12.57 5.44 0.97
C LEU A 54 -13.57 6.14 0.04
N LEU A 55 -14.16 5.43 -0.92
CA LEU A 55 -15.14 6.04 -1.82
C LEU A 55 -16.40 6.51 -1.09
N PRO A 56 -17.04 5.73 -0.21
CA PRO A 56 -18.13 6.21 0.63
C PRO A 56 -17.75 7.45 1.45
N GLU A 57 -16.58 7.46 2.12
CA GLU A 57 -16.11 8.60 2.93
C GLU A 57 -15.95 9.87 2.10
N ILE A 58 -15.38 9.77 0.88
CA ILE A 58 -15.28 10.89 -0.07
C ILE A 58 -16.67 11.51 -0.33
N PHE A 59 -17.67 10.67 -0.59
CA PHE A 59 -19.04 11.15 -0.86
C PHE A 59 -19.72 11.69 0.41
N GLU A 60 -19.40 11.19 1.59
CA GLU A 60 -19.88 11.72 2.86
C GLU A 60 -19.30 13.10 3.16
N LEU A 61 -17.97 13.26 3.00
CA LEU A 61 -17.30 14.56 3.13
C LEU A 61 -17.82 15.59 2.12
N ALA A 62 -18.06 15.16 0.87
CA ALA A 62 -18.62 16.01 -0.16
C ALA A 62 -20.01 16.53 0.25
N ARG A 63 -20.88 15.65 0.73
CA ARG A 63 -22.24 16.01 1.19
C ARG A 63 -22.22 16.88 2.45
N ALA A 64 -21.37 16.58 3.41
CA ALA A 64 -21.29 17.30 4.67
C ALA A 64 -20.82 18.76 4.52
N HIS A 65 -20.06 19.07 3.49
CA HIS A 65 -19.46 20.38 3.26
C HIS A 65 -19.93 21.05 1.96
N ASP A 66 -20.90 20.46 1.26
CA ASP A 66 -21.40 20.95 -0.05
C ASP A 66 -20.27 21.09 -1.10
N PHE A 67 -19.34 20.11 -1.14
CA PHE A 67 -18.26 20.05 -2.11
C PHE A 67 -18.63 19.19 -3.32
N ASP A 68 -18.10 19.56 -4.50
CA ASP A 68 -18.14 18.71 -5.68
C ASP A 68 -17.12 17.56 -5.57
N PRO A 69 -17.54 16.27 -5.56
CA PRO A 69 -16.64 15.14 -5.47
C PRO A 69 -15.78 14.93 -6.73
N SER A 70 -16.05 15.66 -7.82
CA SER A 70 -15.29 15.53 -9.09
C SER A 70 -13.78 15.73 -8.91
N SER A 71 -13.37 16.61 -7.99
CA SER A 71 -11.96 16.83 -7.66
C SER A 71 -11.28 15.57 -7.13
N SER A 72 -11.98 14.80 -6.29
CA SER A 72 -11.49 13.54 -5.74
C SER A 72 -11.46 12.42 -6.79
N MET A 73 -12.43 12.41 -7.71
CA MET A 73 -12.44 11.45 -8.81
C MET A 73 -11.29 11.72 -9.80
N ILE A 74 -11.01 12.99 -10.08
CA ILE A 74 -9.82 13.38 -10.86
C ILE A 74 -8.54 12.97 -10.11
N ALA A 75 -8.46 13.26 -8.82
CA ALA A 75 -7.31 12.88 -7.99
C ALA A 75 -7.09 11.37 -7.95
N LEU A 76 -8.17 10.55 -7.95
CA LEU A 76 -8.09 9.09 -8.05
C LEU A 76 -7.41 8.66 -9.35
N VAL A 77 -7.85 9.20 -10.47
CA VAL A 77 -7.23 8.89 -11.77
C VAL A 77 -5.76 9.35 -11.80
N VAL A 78 -5.48 10.54 -11.26
CA VAL A 78 -4.10 11.05 -11.16
C VAL A 78 -3.24 10.15 -10.27
N GLY A 79 -3.73 9.72 -9.11
CA GLY A 79 -3.03 8.80 -8.22
C GLY A 79 -2.69 7.49 -8.90
N PHE A 80 -3.68 6.87 -9.56
CA PHE A 80 -3.48 5.63 -10.34
C PHE A 80 -2.41 5.82 -11.43
N LEU A 81 -2.54 6.85 -12.27
CA LEU A 81 -1.64 7.08 -13.40
C LEU A 81 -0.24 7.50 -12.96
N LEU A 82 -0.11 8.25 -11.87
CA LEU A 82 1.19 8.64 -11.33
C LEU A 82 2.00 7.41 -10.92
N PHE A 83 1.38 6.49 -10.15
CA PHE A 83 2.07 5.27 -9.72
C PHE A 83 2.33 4.31 -10.86
N HIS A 84 1.38 4.18 -11.79
CA HIS A 84 1.63 3.45 -13.04
C HIS A 84 2.85 4.00 -13.78
N SER A 85 2.96 5.32 -13.91
CA SER A 85 4.09 5.95 -14.59
C SER A 85 5.38 5.77 -13.83
N LEU A 86 5.39 5.99 -12.51
CA LEU A 86 6.57 5.82 -11.67
C LEU A 86 7.12 4.39 -11.77
N GLU A 87 6.25 3.38 -11.67
CA GLU A 87 6.67 1.99 -11.81
C GLU A 87 7.28 1.73 -13.20
N LYS A 88 6.62 2.16 -14.27
CA LYS A 88 7.13 1.94 -15.63
C LYS A 88 8.44 2.67 -15.88
N PHE A 89 8.60 3.90 -15.42
CA PHE A 89 9.86 4.64 -15.59
C PHE A 89 10.99 4.13 -14.71
N VAL A 90 10.69 3.74 -13.45
CA VAL A 90 11.73 3.32 -12.50
C VAL A 90 12.10 1.85 -12.65
N LEU A 91 11.11 0.96 -12.87
CA LEU A 91 11.32 -0.49 -12.89
C LEU A 91 11.51 -1.08 -14.30
N VAL A 92 10.87 -0.49 -15.33
CA VAL A 92 10.86 -1.06 -16.69
C VAL A 92 11.98 -0.49 -17.56
N HIS A 93 12.33 0.79 -17.44
CA HIS A 93 13.40 1.38 -18.25
C HIS A 93 14.75 0.65 -18.08
N PRO A 94 15.19 0.34 -16.85
CA PRO A 94 16.40 -0.42 -16.66
C PRO A 94 16.31 -1.88 -17.13
N ALA A 95 15.11 -2.49 -17.12
CA ALA A 95 14.93 -3.89 -17.52
C ALA A 95 14.97 -4.11 -19.03
N GLN A 96 14.69 -3.09 -19.85
CA GLN A 96 14.78 -3.18 -21.31
C GLN A 96 16.23 -3.08 -21.84
N GLU A 97 17.13 -2.44 -21.09
CA GLU A 97 18.56 -2.40 -21.42
C GLU A 97 19.27 -3.73 -21.13
N ASP A 98 18.70 -4.58 -20.26
CA ASP A 98 19.28 -5.88 -19.87
C ASP A 98 19.20 -6.98 -20.95
N HIS A 99 18.53 -6.78 -22.08
CA HIS A 99 18.48 -7.78 -23.15
C HIS A 99 19.81 -7.99 -23.88
N TYR A 100 20.81 -7.14 -23.67
CA TYR A 100 22.09 -7.19 -24.38
C TYR A 100 23.35 -7.30 -23.54
N SER A 101 23.26 -7.29 -22.22
CA SER A 101 24.47 -7.45 -21.39
C SER A 101 24.18 -8.04 -20.01
N HIS A 102 24.94 -9.07 -19.62
CA HIS A 102 25.02 -9.61 -18.26
C HIS A 102 25.68 -8.60 -17.28
N HIS A 103 25.31 -7.33 -17.32
CA HIS A 103 25.86 -6.33 -16.42
C HIS A 103 25.03 -6.24 -15.14
N HIS A 104 25.73 -6.35 -14.02
CA HIS A 104 25.21 -6.18 -12.67
C HIS A 104 24.85 -4.71 -12.44
N HIS A 105 23.58 -4.42 -12.15
CA HIS A 105 23.10 -3.06 -11.87
C HIS A 105 22.60 -2.92 -10.42
N PRO A 106 23.48 -2.95 -9.39
CA PRO A 106 23.07 -2.83 -7.99
C PRO A 106 22.32 -1.52 -7.70
N ASN A 107 22.60 -0.48 -8.48
CA ASN A 107 21.91 0.82 -8.34
C ASN A 107 20.43 0.77 -8.72
N VAL A 108 20.03 -0.11 -9.65
CA VAL A 108 18.60 -0.31 -10.00
C VAL A 108 17.84 -0.90 -8.82
N GLY A 109 18.38 -1.94 -8.18
CA GLY A 109 17.78 -2.51 -6.98
C GLY A 109 17.67 -1.50 -5.85
N LEU A 110 18.70 -0.65 -5.67
CA LEU A 110 18.68 0.40 -4.65
C LEU A 110 17.63 1.48 -4.97
N ALA A 111 17.53 1.92 -6.22
CA ALA A 111 16.53 2.90 -6.66
C ALA A 111 15.11 2.36 -6.48
N SER A 112 14.87 1.10 -6.86
CA SER A 112 13.56 0.45 -6.68
C SER A 112 13.18 0.34 -5.20
N ALA A 113 14.11 -0.06 -4.34
CA ALA A 113 13.87 -0.12 -2.90
C ALA A 113 13.65 1.27 -2.27
N ALA A 114 14.33 2.32 -2.78
CA ALA A 114 14.10 3.70 -2.33
C ALA A 114 12.70 4.22 -2.74
N VAL A 115 12.20 3.83 -3.92
CA VAL A 115 10.83 4.14 -4.36
C VAL A 115 9.80 3.44 -3.47
N LEU A 116 10.02 2.16 -3.11
CA LEU A 116 9.17 1.44 -2.16
C LEU A 116 9.16 2.12 -0.79
N ALA A 117 10.31 2.52 -0.26
CA ALA A 117 10.38 3.25 1.01
C ALA A 117 9.67 4.62 0.96
N ALA A 118 9.76 5.34 -0.16
CA ALA A 118 9.00 6.57 -0.36
C ALA A 118 7.49 6.31 -0.43
N HIS A 119 7.08 5.21 -1.07
CA HIS A 119 5.71 4.72 -1.06
C HIS A 119 5.22 4.44 0.37
N SER A 120 5.95 3.64 1.14
CA SER A 120 5.61 3.33 2.54
C SER A 120 5.51 4.59 3.42
N ALA A 121 6.32 5.63 3.15
CA ALA A 121 6.16 6.91 3.84
C ALA A 121 4.81 7.58 3.51
N MET A 122 4.33 7.47 2.27
CA MET A 122 3.00 7.97 1.87
C MET A 122 1.86 7.19 2.52
N ASP A 123 2.02 5.88 2.73
CA ASP A 123 1.06 5.08 3.49
C ASP A 123 0.94 5.56 4.93
N GLY A 124 2.07 5.91 5.55
CA GLY A 124 2.06 6.54 6.86
C GLY A 124 1.33 7.87 6.88
N VAL A 125 1.53 8.70 5.86
CA VAL A 125 0.75 9.94 5.69
C VAL A 125 -0.74 9.62 5.55
N ALA A 126 -1.11 8.61 4.76
CA ALA A 126 -2.50 8.21 4.58
C ALA A 126 -3.14 7.73 5.90
N ILE A 127 -2.44 6.91 6.69
CA ILE A 127 -2.90 6.51 8.02
C ILE A 127 -3.13 7.73 8.89
N GLY A 128 -2.15 8.64 8.99
CA GLY A 128 -2.27 9.85 9.81
C GLY A 128 -3.42 10.75 9.40
N ILE A 129 -3.63 10.94 8.09
CA ILE A 129 -4.75 11.69 7.53
C ILE A 129 -6.08 10.97 7.80
N GLY A 130 -6.14 9.66 7.63
CA GLY A 130 -7.33 8.86 7.95
C GLY A 130 -7.77 9.06 9.40
N PHE A 131 -6.84 9.10 10.36
CA PHE A 131 -7.14 9.42 11.76
C PHE A 131 -7.56 10.87 11.98
N GLN A 132 -7.26 11.80 11.08
CA GLN A 132 -7.81 13.18 11.12
C GLN A 132 -9.28 13.20 10.69
N VAL A 133 -9.71 12.29 9.82
CA VAL A 133 -11.12 12.13 9.44
C VAL A 133 -11.91 11.52 10.61
N SER A 134 -11.59 10.28 10.93
CA SER A 134 -12.16 9.55 12.06
C SER A 134 -11.24 8.41 12.49
N THR A 135 -11.46 7.92 13.71
CA THR A 135 -10.72 6.72 14.20
C THR A 135 -11.00 5.51 13.29
N MET A 136 -12.23 5.39 12.77
CA MET A 136 -12.61 4.27 11.90
C MET A 136 -11.88 4.32 10.57
N VAL A 137 -11.92 5.45 9.86
CA VAL A 137 -11.18 5.64 8.60
C VAL A 137 -9.68 5.40 8.82
N GLY A 138 -9.10 5.93 9.89
CA GLY A 138 -7.70 5.70 10.23
C GLY A 138 -7.36 4.23 10.43
N LEU A 139 -8.21 3.47 11.14
CA LEU A 139 -8.02 2.03 11.35
C LEU A 139 -8.20 1.23 10.06
N THR A 140 -9.16 1.57 9.21
CA THR A 140 -9.40 0.87 7.94
C THR A 140 -8.26 1.12 6.96
N VAL A 141 -7.78 2.35 6.85
CA VAL A 141 -6.58 2.68 6.05
C VAL A 141 -5.36 1.92 6.59
N ALA A 142 -5.14 1.92 7.91
CA ALA A 142 -4.02 1.20 8.51
C ALA A 142 -4.11 -0.32 8.28
N MET A 143 -5.31 -0.90 8.30
CA MET A 143 -5.51 -2.32 7.97
C MET A 143 -5.11 -2.62 6.52
N ALA A 144 -5.48 -1.74 5.58
CA ALA A 144 -5.07 -1.87 4.19
C ALA A 144 -3.54 -1.82 4.05
N VAL A 145 -2.92 -0.83 4.69
CA VAL A 145 -1.46 -0.66 4.71
C VAL A 145 -0.79 -1.91 5.30
N ILE A 146 -1.18 -2.35 6.49
CA ILE A 146 -0.63 -3.57 7.12
C ILE A 146 -0.75 -4.79 6.19
N ALA A 147 -1.85 -4.91 5.45
CA ALA A 147 -2.07 -6.04 4.56
C ALA A 147 -1.12 -6.04 3.36
N HIS A 148 -0.85 -4.88 2.73
CA HIS A 148 0.04 -4.84 1.57
C HIS A 148 1.52 -4.64 1.93
N ASP A 149 1.85 -4.02 3.03
CA ASP A 149 3.22 -3.82 3.53
C ASP A 149 4.02 -5.12 3.66
N PHE A 150 3.34 -6.24 3.89
CA PHE A 150 3.96 -7.55 3.81
C PHE A 150 4.57 -7.80 2.42
N SER A 151 3.81 -7.45 1.35
CA SER A 151 4.29 -7.58 -0.03
C SER A 151 5.42 -6.61 -0.34
N ASP A 152 5.37 -5.41 0.21
CA ASP A 152 6.38 -4.38 -0.01
C ASP A 152 7.71 -4.79 0.61
N GLY A 153 7.70 -5.29 1.84
CA GLY A 153 8.90 -5.85 2.47
C GLY A 153 9.49 -7.04 1.69
N LEU A 154 8.61 -7.92 1.16
CA LEU A 154 9.02 -9.02 0.30
C LEU A 154 9.65 -8.52 -1.00
N ASN A 155 9.03 -7.52 -1.65
CA ASN A 155 9.50 -6.93 -2.89
C ASN A 155 10.81 -6.18 -2.68
N THR A 156 10.94 -5.39 -1.62
CA THR A 156 12.18 -4.67 -1.26
C THR A 156 13.37 -5.63 -1.18
N VAL A 157 13.25 -6.72 -0.44
CA VAL A 157 14.33 -7.71 -0.33
C VAL A 157 14.57 -8.44 -1.65
N SER A 158 13.50 -8.85 -2.33
CA SER A 158 13.60 -9.62 -3.59
C SER A 158 14.25 -8.81 -4.71
N LEU A 159 13.88 -7.53 -4.88
CA LEU A 159 14.46 -6.62 -5.87
C LEU A 159 15.94 -6.35 -5.57
N MET A 160 16.29 -6.08 -4.30
CA MET A 160 17.68 -5.88 -3.91
C MET A 160 18.56 -7.08 -4.23
N LEU A 161 18.09 -8.30 -3.90
CA LEU A 161 18.85 -9.54 -4.16
C LEU A 161 18.88 -9.91 -5.65
N ARG A 162 17.79 -9.67 -6.40
CA ARG A 162 17.73 -9.89 -7.85
C ARG A 162 18.78 -9.06 -8.59
N HIS A 163 18.97 -7.80 -8.16
CA HIS A 163 19.99 -6.89 -8.70
C HIS A 163 21.34 -7.03 -8.00
N GLN A 164 21.59 -8.19 -7.38
CA GLN A 164 22.88 -8.60 -6.80
C GLN A 164 23.43 -7.67 -5.70
N ASN A 165 22.57 -6.96 -4.99
CA ASN A 165 22.95 -6.31 -3.76
C ASN A 165 23.22 -7.36 -2.66
N SER A 166 24.11 -7.04 -1.74
CA SER A 166 24.37 -7.91 -0.59
C SER A 166 23.14 -8.01 0.32
N THR A 167 22.97 -9.14 1.00
CA THR A 167 21.91 -9.34 1.98
C THR A 167 21.90 -8.24 3.06
N ARG A 168 23.08 -7.75 3.46
CA ARG A 168 23.19 -6.64 4.41
C ARG A 168 22.55 -5.36 3.87
N ARG A 169 22.80 -5.00 2.62
CA ARG A 169 22.16 -3.84 1.97
C ARG A 169 20.66 -4.04 1.82
N ALA A 170 20.24 -5.23 1.42
CA ALA A 170 18.80 -5.57 1.32
C ALA A 170 18.09 -5.42 2.67
N MET A 171 18.69 -5.90 3.75
CA MET A 171 18.14 -5.74 5.11
C MET A 171 18.16 -4.28 5.59
N THR A 172 19.15 -3.49 5.20
CA THR A 172 19.16 -2.05 5.52
C THR A 172 18.00 -1.34 4.83
N MET A 173 17.76 -1.60 3.55
CA MET A 173 16.63 -1.03 2.81
C MET A 173 15.29 -1.50 3.37
N LEU A 174 15.17 -2.78 3.77
CA LEU A 174 13.98 -3.29 4.44
C LEU A 174 13.69 -2.55 5.75
N VAL A 175 14.70 -2.25 6.55
CA VAL A 175 14.49 -1.46 7.80
C VAL A 175 14.08 -0.03 7.48
N ILE A 176 14.69 0.60 6.46
CA ILE A 176 14.30 1.94 6.02
C ILE A 176 12.83 1.94 5.56
N ASP A 177 12.44 0.97 4.74
CA ASP A 177 11.09 0.76 4.25
C ASP A 177 10.10 0.57 5.41
N ALA A 178 10.40 -0.32 6.36
CA ALA A 178 9.57 -0.59 7.53
C ALA A 178 9.37 0.62 8.47
N ILE A 179 10.35 1.51 8.60
CA ILE A 179 10.21 2.72 9.44
C ILE A 179 9.62 3.92 8.69
N ALA A 180 9.58 3.87 7.37
CA ALA A 180 9.09 4.98 6.54
C ALA A 180 7.64 5.40 6.87
N PRO A 181 6.68 4.47 7.10
CA PRO A 181 5.32 4.84 7.52
C PRO A 181 5.27 5.61 8.83
N LEU A 182 6.16 5.32 9.78
CA LEU A 182 6.23 6.07 11.04
C LEU A 182 6.63 7.53 10.81
N ALA A 183 7.57 7.79 9.90
CA ALA A 183 7.92 9.15 9.51
C ALA A 183 6.73 9.89 8.87
N GLY A 184 5.97 9.20 8.01
CA GLY A 184 4.76 9.72 7.38
C GLY A 184 3.69 10.13 8.40
N VAL A 185 3.37 9.23 9.35
CA VAL A 185 2.40 9.54 10.43
C VAL A 185 2.88 10.72 11.28
N LEU A 186 4.14 10.72 11.70
CA LEU A 186 4.68 11.81 12.52
C LEU A 186 4.59 13.16 11.81
N LEU A 187 4.79 13.19 10.50
CA LEU A 187 4.61 14.40 9.68
C LEU A 187 3.18 14.93 9.80
N THR A 188 2.16 14.05 9.74
CA THR A 188 0.75 14.46 9.81
C THR A 188 0.30 14.95 11.19
N LEU A 189 1.04 14.65 12.26
CA LEU A 189 0.75 15.19 13.59
C LEU A 189 1.08 16.69 13.72
N ALA A 190 1.89 17.23 12.79
CA ALA A 190 2.32 18.63 12.82
C ALA A 190 1.29 19.62 12.24
N PHE A 191 0.28 19.13 11.51
CA PHE A 191 -0.73 19.99 10.86
C PHE A 191 -2.08 19.27 10.73
N SER A 192 -3.16 20.06 10.61
CA SER A 192 -4.49 19.58 10.24
C SER A 192 -4.77 19.91 8.78
N ILE A 193 -5.40 18.99 8.07
CA ILE A 193 -5.74 19.15 6.67
C ILE A 193 -7.17 19.68 6.57
N PRO A 194 -7.43 20.78 5.83
CA PRO A 194 -8.79 21.24 5.59
C PRO A 194 -9.65 20.19 4.85
N PRO A 195 -10.97 20.13 5.10
CA PRO A 195 -11.83 19.06 4.57
C PRO A 195 -11.78 18.86 3.06
N PHE A 196 -11.65 19.93 2.28
CA PHE A 196 -11.57 19.83 0.83
C PHE A 196 -10.29 19.13 0.37
N GLN A 197 -9.13 19.50 0.94
CA GLN A 197 -7.85 18.86 0.65
C GLN A 197 -7.82 17.41 1.14
N LEU A 198 -8.45 17.16 2.29
CA LEU A 198 -8.60 15.81 2.85
C LEU A 198 -9.37 14.92 1.88
N MET A 199 -10.54 15.36 1.43
CA MET A 199 -11.38 14.64 0.46
C MET A 199 -10.62 14.36 -0.85
N THR A 200 -9.89 15.36 -1.37
CA THR A 200 -9.08 15.22 -2.59
C THR A 200 -7.93 14.24 -2.40
N TYR A 201 -7.27 14.27 -1.24
CA TYR A 201 -6.20 13.33 -0.91
C TYR A 201 -6.70 11.89 -0.80
N LEU A 202 -7.87 11.67 -0.18
CA LEU A 202 -8.48 10.32 -0.12
C LEU A 202 -8.74 9.77 -1.54
N GLY A 203 -9.17 10.63 -2.47
CA GLY A 203 -9.30 10.25 -3.88
C GLY A 203 -7.95 9.82 -4.48
N PHE A 204 -6.91 10.64 -4.32
CA PHE A 204 -5.57 10.31 -4.78
C PHE A 204 -5.06 8.98 -4.20
N PHE A 205 -5.23 8.80 -2.89
CA PHE A 205 -4.81 7.57 -2.20
C PHE A 205 -5.63 6.34 -2.65
N ALA A 206 -6.93 6.50 -2.88
CA ALA A 206 -7.76 5.43 -3.44
C ALA A 206 -7.27 4.97 -4.82
N GLY A 207 -6.88 5.91 -5.68
CA GLY A 207 -6.31 5.62 -7.00
C GLY A 207 -4.97 4.87 -6.89
N PHE A 208 -4.15 5.27 -5.97
CA PHE A 208 -2.89 4.62 -5.64
C PHE A 208 -3.09 3.18 -5.14
N LEU A 209 -3.97 2.95 -4.16
CA LEU A 209 -4.30 1.60 -3.69
C LEU A 209 -4.89 0.72 -4.79
N LEU A 210 -5.73 1.27 -5.69
CA LEU A 210 -6.22 0.54 -6.85
C LEU A 210 -5.08 0.10 -7.76
N TYR A 211 -4.10 0.98 -8.00
CA TYR A 211 -2.94 0.62 -8.81
C TYR A 211 -2.20 -0.56 -8.20
N ILE A 212 -1.83 -0.49 -6.93
CA ILE A 212 -1.12 -1.58 -6.24
C ILE A 212 -1.95 -2.87 -6.25
N GLY A 213 -3.20 -2.80 -5.83
CA GLY A 213 -4.04 -3.98 -5.70
C GLY A 213 -4.29 -4.70 -7.02
N VAL A 214 -4.59 -3.95 -8.07
CA VAL A 214 -5.07 -4.49 -9.36
C VAL A 214 -3.94 -4.65 -10.37
N SER A 215 -2.98 -3.74 -10.42
CA SER A 215 -1.94 -3.74 -11.44
C SER A 215 -0.63 -4.41 -10.99
N ASP A 216 -0.40 -4.53 -9.69
CA ASP A 216 0.82 -5.11 -9.14
C ASP A 216 0.52 -6.43 -8.39
N ILE A 217 -0.19 -6.39 -7.26
CA ILE A 217 -0.39 -7.55 -6.38
C ILE A 217 -1.23 -8.64 -7.04
N LEU A 218 -2.34 -8.29 -7.70
CA LEU A 218 -3.23 -9.30 -8.29
C LEU A 218 -2.57 -10.07 -9.45
N PRO A 219 -1.86 -9.44 -10.41
CA PRO A 219 -1.09 -10.16 -11.43
C PRO A 219 0.03 -11.00 -10.83
N GLU A 220 0.77 -10.50 -9.83
CA GLU A 220 1.83 -11.26 -9.14
C GLU A 220 1.26 -12.52 -8.46
N ALA A 221 0.12 -12.42 -7.78
CA ALA A 221 -0.57 -13.55 -7.19
C ALA A 221 -0.90 -14.65 -8.22
N HIS A 222 -1.25 -14.25 -9.46
CA HIS A 222 -1.65 -15.16 -10.54
C HIS A 222 -0.50 -15.59 -11.45
N SER A 223 0.69 -15.02 -11.33
CA SER A 223 1.82 -15.19 -12.27
C SER A 223 2.26 -16.65 -12.46
N ARG A 224 2.02 -17.52 -11.47
CA ARG A 224 2.38 -18.96 -11.48
C ARG A 224 1.18 -19.89 -11.31
N ALA A 225 -0.05 -19.39 -11.50
CA ALA A 225 -1.26 -20.14 -11.18
C ALA A 225 -1.72 -21.03 -12.34
N GLY A 226 -1.76 -22.35 -12.13
CA GLY A 226 -2.56 -23.26 -12.96
C GLY A 226 -4.07 -23.06 -12.72
N PRO A 227 -4.95 -23.61 -13.59
CA PRO A 227 -6.41 -23.35 -13.53
C PRO A 227 -7.07 -23.60 -12.16
N GLY A 228 -6.66 -24.66 -11.46
CA GLY A 228 -7.21 -24.97 -10.12
C GLY A 228 -6.72 -24.03 -9.01
N VAL A 229 -5.57 -23.41 -9.18
CA VAL A 229 -5.02 -22.42 -8.25
C VAL A 229 -5.68 -21.06 -8.52
N ALA A 230 -5.93 -20.71 -9.78
CA ALA A 230 -6.59 -19.46 -10.16
C ALA A 230 -7.96 -19.30 -9.47
N LEU A 231 -8.79 -20.35 -9.43
CA LEU A 231 -10.08 -20.30 -8.75
C LEU A 231 -9.94 -20.04 -7.24
N ARG A 232 -8.94 -20.64 -6.59
CA ARG A 232 -8.66 -20.40 -5.16
C ARG A 232 -8.21 -18.96 -4.91
N LEU A 233 -7.40 -18.40 -5.80
CA LEU A 233 -6.95 -17.03 -5.69
C LEU A 233 -8.10 -16.03 -5.85
N ILE A 234 -9.00 -16.27 -6.83
CA ILE A 234 -10.23 -15.47 -6.99
C ILE A 234 -11.08 -15.56 -5.71
N ALA A 235 -11.27 -16.75 -5.16
CA ALA A 235 -12.02 -16.93 -3.91
C ALA A 235 -11.36 -16.16 -2.75
N LEU A 236 -10.03 -16.17 -2.63
CA LEU A 236 -9.30 -15.40 -1.61
C LEU A 236 -9.42 -13.89 -1.81
N THR A 237 -9.37 -13.40 -3.06
CA THR A 237 -9.63 -11.98 -3.37
C THR A 237 -11.05 -11.59 -2.95
N CYS A 238 -12.05 -12.40 -3.27
CA CYS A 238 -13.42 -12.18 -2.80
C CYS A 238 -13.51 -12.20 -1.26
N CYS A 239 -12.81 -13.12 -0.58
CA CYS A 239 -12.76 -13.18 0.88
C CYS A 239 -12.11 -11.92 1.47
N GLY A 240 -11.03 -11.41 0.88
CA GLY A 240 -10.39 -10.15 1.32
C GLY A 240 -11.33 -8.96 1.22
N ALA A 241 -12.01 -8.81 0.08
CA ALA A 241 -13.00 -7.74 -0.10
C ALA A 241 -14.20 -7.88 0.86
N ALA A 242 -14.72 -9.11 1.03
CA ALA A 242 -15.81 -9.39 1.96
C ALA A 242 -15.41 -9.14 3.42
N PHE A 243 -14.16 -9.43 3.79
CA PHE A 243 -13.62 -9.13 5.11
C PHE A 243 -13.69 -7.63 5.41
N VAL A 244 -13.21 -6.77 4.48
CA VAL A 244 -13.28 -5.32 4.65
C VAL A 244 -14.72 -4.84 4.75
N TYR A 245 -15.60 -5.33 3.87
CA TYR A 245 -17.02 -5.00 3.92
C TYR A 245 -17.64 -5.32 5.29
N ALA A 246 -17.31 -6.50 5.84
CA ALA A 246 -17.79 -6.90 7.16
C ALA A 246 -17.23 -5.99 8.27
N VAL A 247 -15.93 -5.65 8.24
CA VAL A 247 -15.30 -4.75 9.21
C VAL A 247 -15.98 -3.39 9.17
N VAL A 248 -16.11 -2.76 8.00
CA VAL A 248 -16.74 -1.44 7.84
C VAL A 248 -18.19 -1.46 8.34
N ARG A 249 -18.97 -2.51 8.00
CA ARG A 249 -20.37 -2.62 8.42
C ARG A 249 -20.59 -2.88 9.90
N LEU A 250 -19.68 -3.57 10.56
CA LEU A 250 -19.77 -3.85 12.01
C LEU A 250 -19.32 -2.66 12.86
N SER A 251 -18.68 -1.69 12.23
CA SER A 251 -18.08 -0.53 12.89
C SER A 251 -18.87 0.77 12.66
N ALA A 252 -19.82 0.74 11.70
CA ALA A 252 -20.78 1.82 11.42
C ALA A 252 -22.03 1.68 12.29
#